data_5ec59b2fba84ee3a63503c708b7f1730
#
_entry.id   5ec59b2fba84ee3a63503c708b7f1730
#
_cell.length_a   1.000
_cell.length_b   1.000
_cell.length_c   1.000
_cell.angle_alpha   90.00
_cell.angle_beta   90.00
_cell.angle_gamma   90.00
#
_symmetry.space_group_name_H-M   'P 1'
#
loop_
_entity.id
_entity.type
_entity.pdbx_description
1 polymer ?
#
loop_
_entity_poly.entity_id
_entity_poly.type
_entity_poly.pdbx_seq_one_letter_code
_entity_poly.pdbx_strand_id
1 'polypeptide(L)'
;MIKRNGIEYREYQTNLANQAIKENCLIVLPTGLGKTAVALQVIAEFLSKRTGGILFLAPTKVLAHQHYSFLKNNLLIEDIALITGENLIAKRRKMWENSVICATPEITKNDLERQLVTPHQFALVIFDEAHRTSGDYAYSGIAERFKNTNARIIGMTATLPSEKEKATQILNTLKIISIAQRTEESPDVKPYVQQTDTQWITVELPPEMKKIQLCIRAALESRYQDLRRAGLNLSDNKSLSQLLRVREFVIRQNKRAAKPLFTAIRIIHALNILESHGITSFLRFCERTQKKKGIGIKDLFENDLNFSRAIKLAKAAQANGIEHSKIIKLKEILESITGKVLVFTSYRDSVEVIHQKLTDMGIAAGFLIGKAGETGLKQKKQIETVQKFRDGEYKVLVATRVGEEGLDISEVNLVVFFDNVPSSIRYVQRKGRTGRKDYGRLVVLIAKDTADETYYWIGKRKVTAAKNMGEKMTKVLEKKQSDVAKTGLDVYF
;
A
#
# COMPACT_ATOMS: atom_id res chain seq x y z
N MET A 1 -19.00 -27.39 7.66
CA MET A 1 -18.12 -27.06 6.53
C MET A 1 -16.71 -26.65 6.99
N ILE A 2 -16.52 -26.19 8.22
CA ILE A 2 -15.21 -25.82 8.77
C ILE A 2 -14.66 -27.00 9.58
N LYS A 3 -13.36 -27.30 9.42
CA LYS A 3 -12.66 -28.31 10.22
C LYS A 3 -12.61 -27.89 11.69
N ARG A 4 -12.83 -28.83 12.61
CA ARG A 4 -12.82 -28.55 14.06
C ARG A 4 -11.44 -28.21 14.65
N ASN A 5 -10.39 -28.16 13.83
CA ASN A 5 -9.02 -27.99 14.28
C ASN A 5 -8.60 -26.51 14.28
N GLY A 6 -8.63 -25.89 15.46
CA GLY A 6 -7.64 -24.88 15.81
C GLY A 6 -7.93 -23.41 15.49
N ILE A 7 -9.07 -23.03 14.91
CA ILE A 7 -9.42 -21.62 14.80
C ILE A 7 -10.40 -21.28 15.92
N GLU A 8 -9.92 -20.51 16.88
CA GLU A 8 -10.77 -19.86 17.87
C GLU A 8 -11.38 -18.61 17.22
N TYR A 9 -12.71 -18.62 17.04
CA TYR A 9 -13.43 -17.46 16.51
C TYR A 9 -13.70 -16.46 17.61
N ARG A 10 -13.36 -15.22 17.36
CA ARG A 10 -13.65 -14.10 18.24
C ARG A 10 -15.04 -13.57 17.94
N GLU A 11 -15.74 -13.12 18.98
CA GLU A 11 -17.13 -12.64 18.86
C GLU A 11 -17.31 -11.59 17.75
N TYR A 12 -16.43 -10.58 17.68
CA TYR A 12 -16.49 -9.56 16.65
C TYR A 12 -16.34 -10.12 15.22
N GLN A 13 -15.57 -11.21 15.04
CA GLN A 13 -15.42 -11.85 13.72
C GLN A 13 -16.73 -12.51 13.29
N THR A 14 -17.41 -13.17 14.21
CA THR A 14 -18.72 -13.77 13.97
C THR A 14 -19.77 -12.71 13.68
N ASN A 15 -19.79 -11.61 14.43
CA ASN A 15 -20.69 -10.49 14.19
C ASN A 15 -20.50 -9.86 12.81
N LEU A 16 -19.25 -9.65 12.38
CA LEU A 16 -18.92 -9.14 11.05
C LEU A 16 -19.33 -10.13 9.94
N ALA A 17 -19.11 -11.44 10.14
CA ALA A 17 -19.52 -12.47 9.19
C ALA A 17 -21.05 -12.52 9.05
N ASN A 18 -21.78 -12.50 10.15
CA ASN A 18 -23.26 -12.50 10.16
C ASN A 18 -23.86 -11.30 9.41
N GLN A 19 -23.24 -10.12 9.50
CA GLN A 19 -23.66 -8.96 8.73
C GLN A 19 -23.37 -9.16 7.23
N ALA A 20 -22.19 -9.63 6.90
CA ALA A 20 -21.76 -9.85 5.50
C ALA A 20 -22.56 -10.95 4.78
N ILE A 21 -23.12 -11.92 5.50
CA ILE A 21 -23.99 -12.97 4.95
C ILE A 21 -25.32 -12.39 4.48
N LYS A 22 -25.84 -11.36 5.17
CA LYS A 22 -27.20 -10.82 4.93
C LYS A 22 -27.28 -9.97 3.66
N GLU A 23 -26.25 -9.17 3.37
CA GLU A 23 -26.28 -8.17 2.29
C GLU A 23 -24.86 -7.87 1.74
N ASN A 24 -24.78 -7.14 0.62
CA ASN A 24 -23.50 -6.69 0.09
C ASN A 24 -22.83 -5.78 1.10
N CYS A 25 -21.70 -6.22 1.61
CA CYS A 25 -21.06 -5.61 2.77
C CYS A 25 -19.59 -5.27 2.52
N LEU A 26 -19.15 -4.14 3.05
CA LEU A 26 -17.74 -3.80 3.16
C LEU A 26 -17.25 -4.04 4.58
N ILE A 27 -16.39 -5.02 4.75
CA ILE A 27 -15.73 -5.34 6.02
C ILE A 27 -14.50 -4.45 6.15
N VAL A 28 -14.49 -3.58 7.15
CA VAL A 28 -13.34 -2.72 7.49
C VAL A 28 -12.76 -3.18 8.82
N LEU A 29 -11.64 -3.89 8.74
CA LEU A 29 -11.00 -4.50 9.91
C LEU A 29 -9.47 -4.36 9.80
N PRO A 30 -8.77 -3.77 10.79
CA PRO A 30 -7.32 -3.62 10.78
C PRO A 30 -6.58 -4.92 10.45
N THR A 31 -5.35 -4.78 9.93
CA THR A 31 -4.47 -5.93 9.67
C THR A 31 -4.19 -6.69 10.97
N GLY A 32 -4.12 -8.03 10.89
CA GLY A 32 -3.86 -8.88 12.06
C GLY A 32 -5.10 -9.28 12.87
N LEU A 33 -6.26 -8.64 12.64
CA LEU A 33 -7.49 -8.96 13.37
C LEU A 33 -8.34 -10.06 12.69
N GLY A 34 -7.80 -10.75 11.69
CA GLY A 34 -8.41 -11.97 11.16
C GLY A 34 -9.49 -11.75 10.08
N LYS A 35 -9.32 -10.80 9.15
CA LYS A 35 -10.19 -10.66 7.96
C LYS A 35 -10.45 -11.99 7.25
N THR A 36 -9.41 -12.81 7.10
CA THR A 36 -9.51 -14.13 6.45
C THR A 36 -10.36 -15.10 7.26
N ALA A 37 -10.36 -15.02 8.59
CA ALA A 37 -11.22 -15.84 9.44
C ALA A 37 -12.70 -15.42 9.34
N VAL A 38 -12.98 -14.13 9.16
CA VAL A 38 -14.34 -13.63 8.84
C VAL A 38 -14.78 -14.18 7.48
N ALA A 39 -13.92 -14.07 6.46
CA ALA A 39 -14.21 -14.61 5.12
C ALA A 39 -14.48 -16.13 5.15
N LEU A 40 -13.70 -16.89 5.94
CA LEU A 40 -13.91 -18.34 6.10
C LEU A 40 -15.31 -18.67 6.64
N GLN A 41 -15.80 -17.94 7.64
CA GLN A 41 -17.15 -18.12 8.18
C GLN A 41 -18.23 -17.85 7.12
N VAL A 42 -18.07 -16.75 6.36
CA VAL A 42 -19.02 -16.43 5.27
C VAL A 42 -18.98 -17.51 4.17
N ILE A 43 -17.79 -17.92 3.74
CA ILE A 43 -17.62 -18.98 2.74
C ILE A 43 -18.29 -20.29 3.19
N ALA A 44 -18.08 -20.68 4.44
CA ALA A 44 -18.66 -21.89 5.00
C ALA A 44 -20.19 -21.87 5.02
N GLU A 45 -20.81 -20.71 5.28
CA GLU A 45 -22.25 -20.53 5.25
C GLU A 45 -22.80 -20.68 3.83
N PHE A 46 -22.16 -20.05 2.81
CA PHE A 46 -22.58 -20.19 1.42
C PHE A 46 -22.39 -21.60 0.89
N LEU A 47 -21.32 -22.29 1.26
CA LEU A 47 -21.11 -23.71 0.93
C LEU A 47 -22.17 -24.62 1.55
N SER A 48 -22.64 -24.32 2.77
CA SER A 48 -23.69 -25.11 3.42
C SER A 48 -25.02 -25.04 2.66
N LYS A 49 -25.31 -23.88 2.05
CA LYS A 49 -26.53 -23.62 1.27
C LYS A 49 -26.47 -24.14 -0.16
N ARG A 50 -25.29 -24.53 -0.67
CA ARG A 50 -25.04 -24.99 -2.05
C ARG A 50 -25.64 -24.08 -3.13
N THR A 51 -25.52 -22.77 -2.97
CA THR A 51 -26.18 -21.76 -3.82
C THR A 51 -25.39 -21.43 -5.10
N GLY A 52 -24.17 -21.92 -5.26
CA GLY A 52 -23.27 -21.66 -6.39
C GLY A 52 -21.81 -21.56 -5.98
N GLY A 53 -20.94 -21.27 -6.93
CA GLY A 53 -19.50 -21.12 -6.71
C GLY A 53 -19.15 -19.91 -5.88
N ILE A 54 -17.96 -19.93 -5.30
CA ILE A 54 -17.39 -18.85 -4.49
C ILE A 54 -16.10 -18.36 -5.12
N LEU A 55 -16.02 -17.05 -5.38
CA LEU A 55 -14.85 -16.39 -5.94
C LEU A 55 -14.18 -15.51 -4.88
N PHE A 56 -12.94 -15.83 -4.53
CA PHE A 56 -12.13 -15.05 -3.62
C PHE A 56 -10.99 -14.37 -4.39
N LEU A 57 -11.10 -13.06 -4.58
CA LEU A 57 -10.14 -12.26 -5.32
C LEU A 57 -9.10 -11.65 -4.39
N ALA A 58 -7.84 -11.86 -4.70
CA ALA A 58 -6.72 -11.27 -3.97
C ALA A 58 -5.78 -10.52 -4.94
N PRO A 59 -5.28 -9.32 -4.56
CA PRO A 59 -4.59 -8.41 -5.49
C PRO A 59 -3.23 -8.91 -5.98
N THR A 60 -2.67 -9.93 -5.35
CA THR A 60 -1.38 -10.52 -5.74
C THR A 60 -1.43 -12.04 -5.72
N LYS A 61 -0.58 -12.68 -6.52
CA LYS A 61 -0.46 -14.16 -6.53
C LYS A 61 -0.14 -14.72 -5.14
N VAL A 62 0.68 -14.03 -4.38
CA VAL A 62 1.09 -14.47 -3.04
C VAL A 62 -0.08 -14.47 -2.08
N LEU A 63 -0.88 -13.39 -2.08
CA LEU A 63 -2.11 -13.32 -1.28
C LEU A 63 -3.14 -14.35 -1.73
N ALA A 64 -3.32 -14.53 -3.03
CA ALA A 64 -4.23 -15.57 -3.55
C ALA A 64 -3.80 -16.97 -3.09
N HIS A 65 -2.49 -17.26 -3.12
CA HIS A 65 -1.95 -18.52 -2.62
C HIS A 65 -2.13 -18.67 -1.10
N GLN A 66 -1.94 -17.60 -0.33
CA GLN A 66 -2.16 -17.61 1.12
C GLN A 66 -3.63 -17.91 1.47
N HIS A 67 -4.58 -17.24 0.79
CA HIS A 67 -6.01 -17.52 0.97
C HIS A 67 -6.36 -18.94 0.55
N TYR A 68 -5.85 -19.41 -0.59
CA TYR A 68 -6.03 -20.79 -1.04
C TYR A 68 -5.54 -21.80 0.02
N SER A 69 -4.30 -21.64 0.50
CA SER A 69 -3.72 -22.54 1.52
C SER A 69 -4.49 -22.47 2.83
N PHE A 70 -4.90 -21.28 3.26
CA PHE A 70 -5.70 -21.09 4.46
C PHE A 70 -7.07 -21.80 4.34
N LEU A 71 -7.78 -21.61 3.23
CA LEU A 71 -9.09 -22.23 3.00
C LEU A 71 -8.97 -23.75 2.90
N LYS A 72 -7.97 -24.27 2.17
CA LYS A 72 -7.71 -25.71 2.05
C LYS A 72 -7.44 -26.40 3.38
N ASN A 73 -6.72 -25.69 4.28
CA ASN A 73 -6.42 -26.21 5.59
C ASN A 73 -7.62 -26.21 6.55
N ASN A 74 -8.59 -25.31 6.34
CA ASN A 74 -9.67 -25.06 7.30
C ASN A 74 -11.08 -25.48 6.82
N LEU A 75 -11.30 -25.69 5.53
CA LEU A 75 -12.56 -26.20 5.00
C LEU A 75 -12.56 -27.73 4.89
N LEU A 76 -13.73 -28.34 5.08
CA LEU A 76 -13.96 -29.79 4.92
C LEU A 76 -14.11 -30.25 3.46
N ILE A 77 -13.96 -29.34 2.50
CA ILE A 77 -14.03 -29.62 1.06
C ILE A 77 -12.63 -29.64 0.46
N GLU A 78 -12.44 -30.47 -0.57
CA GLU A 78 -11.19 -30.51 -1.36
C GLU A 78 -11.30 -29.73 -2.67
N ASP A 79 -12.50 -29.40 -3.07
CA ASP A 79 -12.86 -28.73 -4.32
C ASP A 79 -12.56 -27.21 -4.26
N ILE A 80 -11.27 -26.90 -4.13
CA ILE A 80 -10.74 -25.54 -4.05
C ILE A 80 -9.64 -25.35 -5.09
N ALA A 81 -9.74 -24.32 -5.92
CA ALA A 81 -8.75 -24.01 -6.94
C ALA A 81 -8.02 -22.70 -6.68
N LEU A 82 -6.76 -22.63 -7.16
CA LEU A 82 -5.96 -21.41 -7.21
C LEU A 82 -5.69 -21.03 -8.67
N ILE A 83 -6.27 -19.93 -9.13
CA ILE A 83 -6.14 -19.45 -10.53
C ILE A 83 -5.28 -18.18 -10.58
N THR A 84 -4.13 -18.28 -11.25
CA THR A 84 -3.19 -17.20 -11.45
C THR A 84 -2.68 -17.18 -12.90
N GLY A 85 -1.92 -16.15 -13.27
CA GLY A 85 -1.32 -16.07 -14.61
C GLY A 85 -0.30 -17.16 -14.96
N GLU A 86 0.02 -18.05 -14.03
CA GLU A 86 0.91 -19.21 -14.25
C GLU A 86 0.17 -20.43 -14.78
N ASN A 87 -1.16 -20.47 -14.65
CA ASN A 87 -1.98 -21.57 -15.13
C ASN A 87 -2.25 -21.41 -16.63
N LEU A 88 -2.04 -22.48 -17.39
CA LEU A 88 -2.39 -22.54 -18.82
C LEU A 88 -3.91 -22.41 -19.03
N ILE A 89 -4.33 -21.74 -20.09
CA ILE A 89 -5.75 -21.48 -20.42
C ILE A 89 -6.58 -22.77 -20.41
N ALA A 90 -6.07 -23.84 -21.03
CA ALA A 90 -6.78 -25.12 -21.10
C ALA A 90 -7.05 -25.73 -19.70
N LYS A 91 -6.13 -25.58 -18.77
CA LYS A 91 -6.31 -26.03 -17.37
C LYS A 91 -7.30 -25.12 -16.62
N ARG A 92 -7.26 -23.80 -16.86
CA ARG A 92 -8.12 -22.85 -16.14
C ARG A 92 -9.60 -23.12 -16.38
N ARG A 93 -10.02 -23.52 -17.59
CA ARG A 93 -11.42 -23.82 -17.86
C ARG A 93 -11.99 -24.85 -16.87
N LYS A 94 -11.28 -25.94 -16.63
CA LYS A 94 -11.66 -26.94 -15.61
C LYS A 94 -11.56 -26.44 -14.19
N MET A 95 -10.58 -25.58 -13.90
CA MET A 95 -10.40 -25.03 -12.56
C MET A 95 -11.52 -24.05 -12.18
N TRP A 96 -12.17 -23.39 -13.15
CA TRP A 96 -13.33 -22.53 -12.92
C TRP A 96 -14.61 -23.28 -12.49
N GLU A 97 -14.62 -24.62 -12.59
CA GLU A 97 -15.72 -25.46 -12.15
C GLU A 97 -15.69 -25.80 -10.67
N ASN A 98 -14.58 -25.47 -9.96
CA ASN A 98 -14.45 -25.76 -8.53
C ASN A 98 -15.42 -24.90 -7.70
N SER A 99 -15.83 -25.45 -6.54
CA SER A 99 -16.75 -24.76 -5.61
C SER A 99 -16.18 -23.51 -5.00
N VAL A 100 -14.86 -23.47 -4.72
CA VAL A 100 -14.17 -22.30 -4.20
C VAL A 100 -12.94 -21.98 -5.04
N ILE A 101 -12.85 -20.75 -5.48
CA ILE A 101 -11.78 -20.31 -6.37
C ILE A 101 -11.09 -19.09 -5.76
N CYS A 102 -9.80 -19.24 -5.48
CA CYS A 102 -8.92 -18.13 -5.16
C CYS A 102 -8.22 -17.65 -6.43
N ALA A 103 -8.37 -16.38 -6.80
CA ALA A 103 -7.83 -15.90 -8.08
C ALA A 103 -7.24 -14.48 -7.98
N THR A 104 -6.36 -14.16 -8.95
CA THR A 104 -5.89 -12.78 -9.12
C THR A 104 -6.81 -11.99 -10.07
N PRO A 105 -6.99 -10.69 -9.85
CA PRO A 105 -7.95 -9.87 -10.59
C PRO A 105 -7.71 -9.84 -12.11
N GLU A 106 -6.46 -9.73 -12.53
CA GLU A 106 -6.11 -9.61 -13.95
C GLU A 106 -6.51 -10.86 -14.74
N ILE A 107 -6.27 -12.04 -14.17
CA ILE A 107 -6.67 -13.30 -14.80
C ILE A 107 -8.19 -13.46 -14.81
N THR A 108 -8.84 -13.15 -13.69
CA THR A 108 -10.30 -13.22 -13.58
C THR A 108 -10.96 -12.31 -14.61
N LYS A 109 -10.50 -11.06 -14.75
CA LYS A 109 -10.99 -10.12 -15.76
C LYS A 109 -10.83 -10.67 -17.16
N ASN A 110 -9.64 -11.17 -17.50
CA ASN A 110 -9.35 -11.73 -18.83
C ASN A 110 -10.19 -12.97 -19.14
N ASP A 111 -10.40 -13.85 -18.17
CA ASP A 111 -11.17 -15.08 -18.35
C ASP A 111 -12.68 -14.81 -18.45
N LEU A 112 -13.20 -13.80 -17.74
CA LEU A 112 -14.55 -13.28 -17.93
C LEU A 112 -14.74 -12.66 -19.33
N GLU A 113 -13.77 -11.90 -19.83
CA GLU A 113 -13.81 -11.32 -21.19
C GLU A 113 -13.76 -12.39 -22.27
N ARG A 114 -13.03 -13.47 -22.04
CA ARG A 114 -12.92 -14.63 -22.95
C ARG A 114 -14.06 -15.65 -22.80
N GLN A 115 -15.00 -15.40 -21.90
CA GLN A 115 -16.12 -16.32 -21.61
C GLN A 115 -15.65 -17.71 -21.15
N LEU A 116 -14.47 -17.82 -20.53
CA LEU A 116 -14.02 -19.08 -19.91
C LEU A 116 -14.74 -19.34 -18.58
N VAL A 117 -15.32 -18.32 -18.02
CA VAL A 117 -16.11 -18.31 -16.78
C VAL A 117 -17.23 -17.28 -16.92
N THR A 118 -18.38 -17.56 -16.29
CA THR A 118 -19.53 -16.64 -16.30
C THR A 118 -19.81 -16.12 -14.89
N PRO A 119 -20.22 -14.85 -14.72
CA PRO A 119 -20.53 -14.30 -13.41
C PRO A 119 -21.68 -15.03 -12.70
N HIS A 120 -22.64 -15.55 -13.44
CA HIS A 120 -23.85 -16.21 -12.92
C HIS A 120 -23.58 -17.52 -12.17
N GLN A 121 -22.42 -18.15 -12.37
CA GLN A 121 -22.06 -19.38 -11.64
C GLN A 121 -21.69 -19.13 -10.16
N PHE A 122 -21.46 -17.87 -9.78
CA PHE A 122 -21.03 -17.52 -8.43
C PHE A 122 -22.18 -17.01 -7.57
N ALA A 123 -22.30 -17.56 -6.37
CA ALA A 123 -23.20 -17.08 -5.33
C ALA A 123 -22.53 -16.03 -4.41
N LEU A 124 -21.20 -16.06 -4.31
CA LEU A 124 -20.40 -15.18 -3.46
C LEU A 124 -19.14 -14.72 -4.20
N VAL A 125 -18.87 -13.41 -4.13
CA VAL A 125 -17.59 -12.82 -4.59
C VAL A 125 -17.00 -11.98 -3.49
N ILE A 126 -15.77 -12.30 -3.10
CA ILE A 126 -15.01 -11.58 -2.09
C ILE A 126 -13.86 -10.82 -2.74
N PHE A 127 -13.81 -9.51 -2.52
CA PHE A 127 -12.75 -8.63 -2.98
C PHE A 127 -11.83 -8.29 -1.79
N ASP A 128 -10.68 -8.94 -1.68
CA ASP A 128 -9.68 -8.57 -0.68
C ASP A 128 -8.95 -7.30 -1.11
N GLU A 129 -8.53 -6.49 -0.13
CA GLU A 129 -8.00 -5.14 -0.34
C GLU A 129 -8.90 -4.27 -1.23
N ALA A 130 -10.20 -4.24 -0.88
CA ALA A 130 -11.27 -3.59 -1.65
C ALA A 130 -11.03 -2.10 -1.94
N HIS A 131 -10.14 -1.43 -1.19
CA HIS A 131 -9.73 -0.05 -1.48
C HIS A 131 -9.11 0.12 -2.87
N ARG A 132 -8.66 -0.96 -3.51
CA ARG A 132 -8.13 -0.97 -4.88
C ARG A 132 -9.20 -0.86 -5.96
N THR A 133 -10.49 -0.95 -5.62
CA THR A 133 -11.57 -0.70 -6.58
C THR A 133 -11.75 0.78 -6.93
N SER A 134 -11.09 1.68 -6.20
CA SER A 134 -11.01 3.08 -6.58
C SER A 134 -9.85 3.31 -7.56
N GLY A 135 -10.16 3.59 -8.83
CA GLY A 135 -9.19 3.82 -9.89
C GLY A 135 -9.29 2.80 -11.04
N ASP A 136 -8.34 2.88 -11.96
CA ASP A 136 -8.25 1.96 -13.10
C ASP A 136 -7.52 0.68 -12.70
N TYR A 137 -8.27 -0.23 -12.09
CA TYR A 137 -7.78 -1.53 -11.65
C TYR A 137 -8.76 -2.64 -12.07
N ALA A 138 -8.26 -3.85 -12.25
CA ALA A 138 -9.06 -4.99 -12.73
C ALA A 138 -10.33 -5.28 -11.89
N TYR A 139 -10.32 -4.94 -10.59
CA TYR A 139 -11.47 -5.09 -9.70
C TYR A 139 -12.71 -4.35 -10.19
N SER A 140 -12.55 -3.11 -10.70
CA SER A 140 -13.69 -2.33 -11.22
C SER A 140 -14.33 -3.01 -12.40
N GLY A 141 -13.53 -3.56 -13.34
CA GLY A 141 -14.03 -4.29 -14.49
C GLY A 141 -14.72 -5.62 -14.12
N ILE A 142 -14.22 -6.32 -13.10
CA ILE A 142 -14.86 -7.54 -12.58
C ILE A 142 -16.19 -7.17 -11.90
N ALA A 143 -16.21 -6.20 -10.99
CA ALA A 143 -17.42 -5.78 -10.29
C ALA A 143 -18.55 -5.37 -11.25
N GLU A 144 -18.21 -4.71 -12.36
CA GLU A 144 -19.16 -4.36 -13.42
C GLU A 144 -19.87 -5.59 -14.01
N ARG A 145 -19.12 -6.69 -14.24
CA ARG A 145 -19.68 -7.95 -14.77
C ARG A 145 -20.66 -8.62 -13.80
N PHE A 146 -20.54 -8.35 -12.51
CA PHE A 146 -21.44 -8.89 -11.49
C PHE A 146 -22.66 -8.01 -11.20
N LYS A 147 -22.81 -6.86 -11.86
CA LYS A 147 -23.93 -5.92 -11.61
C LYS A 147 -25.33 -6.54 -11.77
N ASN A 148 -25.48 -7.46 -12.71
CA ASN A 148 -26.77 -8.09 -13.07
C ASN A 148 -26.84 -9.53 -12.57
N THR A 149 -26.12 -9.90 -11.53
CA THR A 149 -26.16 -11.21 -10.90
C THR A 149 -26.74 -11.13 -9.49
N ASN A 150 -27.17 -12.26 -8.96
CA ASN A 150 -27.61 -12.41 -7.57
C ASN A 150 -26.44 -12.74 -6.63
N ALA A 151 -25.19 -12.67 -7.11
CA ALA A 151 -24.03 -12.96 -6.29
C ALA A 151 -23.91 -11.95 -5.14
N ARG A 152 -23.67 -12.46 -3.94
CA ARG A 152 -23.29 -11.66 -2.78
C ARG A 152 -21.91 -11.06 -3.00
N ILE A 153 -21.77 -9.75 -2.85
CA ILE A 153 -20.49 -9.06 -2.98
C ILE A 153 -20.01 -8.62 -1.60
N ILE A 154 -18.79 -9.03 -1.26
CA ILE A 154 -18.12 -8.64 -0.04
C ILE A 154 -16.79 -7.97 -0.40
N GLY A 155 -16.61 -6.74 0.08
CA GLY A 155 -15.32 -6.08 0.09
C GLY A 155 -14.64 -6.27 1.44
N MET A 156 -13.32 -6.49 1.45
CA MET A 156 -12.52 -6.50 2.68
C MET A 156 -11.38 -5.50 2.56
N THR A 157 -11.16 -4.69 3.58
CA THR A 157 -10.01 -3.76 3.63
C THR A 157 -9.58 -3.51 5.06
N ALA A 158 -8.31 -3.13 5.24
CA ALA A 158 -7.82 -2.71 6.55
C ALA A 158 -8.31 -1.31 6.94
N THR A 159 -8.53 -0.44 5.98
CA THR A 159 -8.99 0.93 6.19
C THR A 159 -9.58 1.51 4.90
N LEU A 160 -10.52 2.42 5.04
CA LEU A 160 -11.03 3.21 3.92
C LEU A 160 -10.05 4.34 3.53
N PRO A 161 -10.08 4.82 2.28
CA PRO A 161 -9.42 6.05 1.91
C PRO A 161 -9.93 7.24 2.75
N SER A 162 -9.05 8.20 3.03
CA SER A 162 -9.42 9.44 3.73
C SER A 162 -10.23 10.41 2.86
N GLU A 163 -10.20 10.22 1.55
CA GLU A 163 -10.92 11.03 0.56
C GLU A 163 -12.34 10.45 0.35
N LYS A 164 -13.37 11.30 0.56
CA LYS A 164 -14.79 10.90 0.47
C LYS A 164 -15.15 10.35 -0.91
N GLU A 165 -14.63 10.98 -1.97
CA GLU A 165 -14.89 10.58 -3.36
C GLU A 165 -14.41 9.16 -3.63
N LYS A 166 -13.21 8.81 -3.18
CA LYS A 166 -12.66 7.45 -3.32
C LYS A 166 -13.42 6.43 -2.50
N ALA A 167 -13.80 6.78 -1.25
CA ALA A 167 -14.63 5.91 -0.43
C ALA A 167 -15.99 5.65 -1.09
N THR A 168 -16.66 6.70 -1.59
CA THR A 168 -17.93 6.58 -2.32
C THR A 168 -17.77 5.75 -3.60
N GLN A 169 -16.67 5.90 -4.33
CA GLN A 169 -16.39 5.10 -5.53
C GLN A 169 -16.31 3.61 -5.20
N ILE A 170 -15.64 3.21 -4.11
CA ILE A 170 -15.57 1.82 -3.67
C ILE A 170 -16.97 1.26 -3.40
N LEU A 171 -17.79 1.99 -2.62
CA LEU A 171 -19.14 1.55 -2.29
C LEU A 171 -20.01 1.37 -3.52
N ASN A 172 -19.98 2.33 -4.45
CA ASN A 172 -20.78 2.28 -5.67
C ASN A 172 -20.29 1.17 -6.62
N THR A 173 -18.96 1.02 -6.80
CA THR A 173 -18.39 -0.01 -7.69
C THR A 173 -18.75 -1.42 -7.21
N LEU A 174 -18.69 -1.69 -5.92
CA LEU A 174 -19.00 -2.99 -5.34
C LEU A 174 -20.48 -3.12 -4.94
N LYS A 175 -21.34 -2.14 -5.24
CA LYS A 175 -22.75 -2.14 -4.81
C LYS A 175 -22.94 -2.45 -3.32
N ILE A 176 -22.09 -1.85 -2.49
CA ILE A 176 -22.12 -2.06 -1.04
C ILE A 176 -23.34 -1.37 -0.45
N ILE A 177 -24.08 -2.12 0.37
CA ILE A 177 -25.29 -1.66 1.06
C ILE A 177 -24.97 -1.36 2.52
N SER A 178 -24.04 -2.10 3.14
CA SER A 178 -23.67 -1.89 4.54
C SER A 178 -22.16 -1.91 4.75
N ILE A 179 -21.72 -1.28 5.83
CA ILE A 179 -20.32 -1.29 6.26
C ILE A 179 -20.24 -1.94 7.64
N ALA A 180 -19.53 -3.06 7.71
CA ALA A 180 -19.20 -3.74 8.95
C ALA A 180 -17.78 -3.33 9.39
N GLN A 181 -17.70 -2.34 10.29
CA GLN A 181 -16.42 -1.81 10.73
C GLN A 181 -16.11 -2.16 12.17
N ARG A 182 -14.84 -2.51 12.43
CA ARG A 182 -14.24 -2.52 13.77
C ARG A 182 -12.89 -1.83 13.72
N THR A 183 -12.55 -1.16 14.80
CA THR A 183 -11.26 -0.52 15.02
C THR A 183 -10.52 -1.20 16.16
N GLU A 184 -9.25 -0.87 16.37
CA GLU A 184 -8.48 -1.34 17.51
C GLU A 184 -9.08 -0.90 18.87
N GLU A 185 -9.85 0.20 18.86
CA GLU A 185 -10.53 0.77 20.02
C GLU A 185 -11.94 0.20 20.27
N SER A 186 -12.49 -0.59 19.32
CA SER A 186 -13.83 -1.21 19.48
C SER A 186 -13.86 -2.11 20.71
N PRO A 187 -14.91 -2.03 21.57
CA PRO A 187 -14.95 -2.74 22.84
C PRO A 187 -14.76 -4.26 22.70
N ASP A 188 -15.36 -4.86 21.66
CA ASP A 188 -15.29 -6.28 21.33
C ASP A 188 -13.96 -6.71 20.68
N VAL A 189 -13.13 -5.75 20.26
CA VAL A 189 -11.81 -5.97 19.64
C VAL A 189 -10.67 -5.70 20.62
N LYS A 190 -10.82 -4.67 21.46
CA LYS A 190 -9.78 -4.20 22.38
C LYS A 190 -9.09 -5.30 23.21
N PRO A 191 -9.77 -6.36 23.71
CA PRO A 191 -9.12 -7.45 24.44
C PRO A 191 -8.12 -8.26 23.61
N TYR A 192 -8.21 -8.21 22.28
CA TYR A 192 -7.40 -8.98 21.36
C TYR A 192 -6.31 -8.16 20.66
N VAL A 193 -6.22 -6.86 20.95
CA VAL A 193 -5.23 -5.95 20.38
C VAL A 193 -4.10 -5.76 21.38
N GLN A 194 -2.92 -6.14 20.99
CA GLN A 194 -1.72 -5.83 21.76
C GLN A 194 -1.35 -4.36 21.59
N GLN A 195 -0.91 -3.72 22.66
CA GLN A 195 -0.46 -2.35 22.61
C GLN A 195 0.80 -2.25 21.75
N THR A 196 0.79 -1.27 20.85
CA THR A 196 1.98 -0.92 20.06
C THR A 196 2.54 0.38 20.58
N ASP A 197 3.72 0.33 21.17
CA ASP A 197 4.46 1.54 21.52
C ASP A 197 4.99 2.19 20.26
N THR A 198 4.65 3.47 20.06
CA THR A 198 5.08 4.23 18.90
C THR A 198 5.99 5.37 19.32
N GLN A 199 7.24 5.26 18.96
CA GLN A 199 8.27 6.25 19.23
C GLN A 199 8.59 7.05 17.96
N TRP A 200 8.57 8.38 18.07
CA TRP A 200 8.99 9.29 17.01
C TRP A 200 10.37 9.82 17.31
N ILE A 201 11.29 9.63 16.38
CA ILE A 201 12.68 10.07 16.53
C ILE A 201 12.99 11.07 15.43
N THR A 202 13.13 12.32 15.81
CA THR A 202 13.51 13.40 14.90
C THR A 202 15.03 13.51 14.85
N VAL A 203 15.59 13.60 13.64
CA VAL A 203 17.01 13.79 13.41
C VAL A 203 17.24 15.02 12.54
N GLU A 204 18.33 15.74 12.79
CA GLU A 204 18.76 16.84 11.93
C GLU A 204 19.62 16.35 10.78
N LEU A 205 19.54 17.05 9.64
CA LEU A 205 20.44 16.79 8.52
C LEU A 205 21.87 17.26 8.88
N PRO A 206 22.90 16.51 8.47
CA PRO A 206 24.28 16.97 8.57
C PRO A 206 24.50 18.33 7.89
N PRO A 207 25.44 19.15 8.36
CA PRO A 207 25.71 20.47 7.78
C PRO A 207 26.02 20.43 6.28
N GLU A 208 26.75 19.41 5.83
CA GLU A 208 27.08 19.18 4.40
C GLU A 208 25.81 18.93 3.58
N MET A 209 24.88 18.15 4.09
CA MET A 209 23.60 17.89 3.44
C MET A 209 22.72 19.15 3.41
N LYS A 210 22.75 19.99 4.46
CA LYS A 210 22.05 21.29 4.46
C LYS A 210 22.59 22.23 3.37
N LYS A 211 23.90 22.22 3.09
CA LYS A 211 24.51 22.99 1.98
C LYS A 211 24.04 22.48 0.62
N ILE A 212 23.98 21.16 0.42
CA ILE A 212 23.48 20.55 -0.82
C ILE A 212 22.00 20.91 -1.00
N GLN A 213 21.20 20.79 0.07
CA GLN A 213 19.78 21.16 0.10
C GLN A 213 19.54 22.60 -0.36
N LEU A 214 20.32 23.55 0.13
CA LEU A 214 20.23 24.96 -0.26
C LEU A 214 20.47 25.15 -1.76
N CYS A 215 21.46 24.48 -2.34
CA CYS A 215 21.71 24.55 -3.78
C CYS A 215 20.53 23.96 -4.58
N ILE A 216 19.95 22.85 -4.17
CA ILE A 216 18.81 22.24 -4.85
C ILE A 216 17.57 23.14 -4.74
N ARG A 217 17.34 23.77 -3.58
CA ARG A 217 16.25 24.73 -3.37
C ARG A 217 16.41 25.97 -4.23
N ALA A 218 17.62 26.48 -4.41
CA ALA A 218 17.90 27.60 -5.32
C ALA A 218 17.61 27.26 -6.79
N ALA A 219 18.00 26.05 -7.24
CA ALA A 219 17.63 25.53 -8.55
C ALA A 219 16.11 25.42 -8.73
N LEU A 220 15.38 24.96 -7.72
CA LEU A 220 13.94 24.85 -7.74
C LEU A 220 13.26 26.22 -7.84
N GLU A 221 13.69 27.19 -7.06
CA GLU A 221 13.13 28.56 -7.10
C GLU A 221 13.33 29.21 -8.46
N SER A 222 14.48 29.01 -9.10
CA SER A 222 14.69 29.45 -10.50
C SER A 222 13.63 28.87 -11.44
N ARG A 223 13.29 27.57 -11.31
CA ARG A 223 12.24 26.94 -12.15
C ARG A 223 10.85 27.51 -11.84
N TYR A 224 10.54 27.85 -10.60
CA TYR A 224 9.28 28.53 -10.29
C TYR A 224 9.17 29.92 -10.91
N GLN A 225 10.29 30.67 -10.95
CA GLN A 225 10.32 31.95 -11.67
C GLN A 225 10.08 31.75 -13.16
N ASP A 226 10.68 30.74 -13.79
CA ASP A 226 10.45 30.43 -15.20
C ASP A 226 8.99 30.01 -15.47
N LEU A 227 8.35 29.29 -14.56
CA LEU A 227 6.94 28.94 -14.67
C LEU A 227 6.04 30.17 -14.59
N ARG A 228 6.33 31.10 -13.68
CA ARG A 228 5.61 32.41 -13.63
C ARG A 228 5.76 33.21 -14.93
N ARG A 229 6.98 33.30 -15.48
CA ARG A 229 7.25 33.95 -16.77
C ARG A 229 6.51 33.29 -17.92
N ALA A 230 6.29 31.98 -17.84
CA ALA A 230 5.50 31.22 -18.80
C ALA A 230 3.96 31.34 -18.57
N GLY A 231 3.51 32.22 -17.67
CA GLY A 231 2.10 32.49 -17.38
C GLY A 231 1.44 31.46 -16.46
N LEU A 232 2.24 30.62 -15.76
CA LEU A 232 1.70 29.64 -14.83
C LEU A 232 1.83 30.16 -13.39
N ASN A 233 0.78 30.75 -12.86
CA ASN A 233 0.73 31.19 -11.47
C ASN A 233 0.42 30.00 -10.55
N LEU A 234 1.44 29.52 -9.84
CA LEU A 234 1.30 28.52 -8.81
C LEU A 234 0.97 29.21 -7.48
N SER A 235 0.09 28.61 -6.67
CA SER A 235 -0.16 29.09 -5.31
C SER A 235 1.11 29.00 -4.45
N ASP A 236 1.15 29.70 -3.32
CA ASP A 236 2.31 29.73 -2.40
C ASP A 236 2.72 28.35 -1.91
N ASN A 237 1.82 27.37 -1.93
CA ASN A 237 2.11 25.99 -1.61
C ASN A 237 2.69 25.23 -2.81
N LYS A 238 3.96 25.48 -3.10
CA LYS A 238 4.76 24.94 -4.21
C LYS A 238 5.02 23.42 -4.09
N SER A 239 3.96 22.64 -3.90
CA SER A 239 4.06 21.19 -3.65
C SER A 239 4.14 20.37 -4.95
N LEU A 240 4.75 19.19 -4.87
CA LEU A 240 4.78 18.23 -5.99
C LEU A 240 3.37 17.92 -6.51
N SER A 241 2.38 17.78 -5.63
CA SER A 241 0.99 17.50 -6.00
C SER A 241 0.38 18.61 -6.88
N GLN A 242 0.72 19.84 -6.62
CA GLN A 242 0.26 20.98 -7.43
C GLN A 242 0.88 20.94 -8.83
N LEU A 243 2.19 20.71 -8.94
CA LEU A 243 2.85 20.59 -10.25
C LEU A 243 2.29 19.43 -11.07
N LEU A 244 1.98 18.31 -10.42
CA LEU A 244 1.38 17.14 -11.09
C LEU A 244 -0.04 17.43 -11.59
N ARG A 245 -0.86 18.20 -10.88
CA ARG A 245 -2.22 18.60 -11.31
C ARG A 245 -2.21 19.44 -12.58
N VAL A 246 -1.28 20.39 -12.68
CA VAL A 246 -1.19 21.27 -13.86
C VAL A 246 -0.49 20.62 -15.06
N ARG A 247 0.06 19.42 -14.88
CA ARG A 247 0.87 18.74 -15.90
C ARG A 247 0.11 18.51 -17.21
N GLU A 248 -1.11 18.03 -17.16
CA GLU A 248 -1.90 17.75 -18.37
C GLU A 248 -2.27 19.04 -19.11
N PHE A 249 -2.66 20.08 -18.38
CA PHE A 249 -2.91 21.40 -18.93
C PHE A 249 -1.68 21.93 -19.64
N VAL A 250 -0.50 21.87 -19.02
CA VAL A 250 0.75 22.36 -19.59
C VAL A 250 1.12 21.61 -20.87
N ILE A 251 0.96 20.27 -20.89
CA ILE A 251 1.25 19.47 -22.08
C ILE A 251 0.34 19.87 -23.26
N ARG A 252 -0.94 20.11 -22.99
CA ARG A 252 -1.93 20.38 -24.04
C ARG A 252 -1.97 21.84 -24.50
N GLN A 253 -1.81 22.79 -23.57
CA GLN A 253 -2.16 24.20 -23.82
C GLN A 253 -1.01 25.17 -23.57
N ASN A 254 0.03 24.83 -22.81
CA ASN A 254 1.13 25.73 -22.49
C ASN A 254 2.51 25.08 -22.65
N LYS A 255 2.92 24.84 -23.88
CA LYS A 255 4.21 24.21 -24.21
C LYS A 255 5.43 24.98 -23.67
N ARG A 256 5.33 26.31 -23.47
CA ARG A 256 6.43 27.13 -22.91
C ARG A 256 6.70 26.76 -21.45
N ALA A 257 5.68 26.40 -20.67
CA ALA A 257 5.81 25.99 -19.30
C ALA A 257 6.26 24.50 -19.14
N ALA A 258 6.27 23.70 -20.20
CA ALA A 258 6.58 22.28 -20.13
C ALA A 258 7.99 22.01 -19.61
N LYS A 259 9.00 22.67 -20.18
CA LYS A 259 10.41 22.48 -19.77
C LYS A 259 10.63 22.83 -18.29
N PRO A 260 10.30 24.04 -17.79
CA PRO A 260 10.47 24.36 -16.38
C PRO A 260 9.60 23.50 -15.46
N LEU A 261 8.39 23.08 -15.86
CA LEU A 261 7.53 22.20 -15.06
C LEU A 261 8.17 20.81 -14.83
N PHE A 262 8.58 20.15 -15.92
CA PHE A 262 9.20 18.84 -15.80
C PHE A 262 10.54 18.87 -15.08
N THR A 263 11.28 19.97 -15.22
CA THR A 263 12.53 20.20 -14.49
C THR A 263 12.26 20.39 -12.99
N ALA A 264 11.28 21.24 -12.61
CA ALA A 264 10.87 21.45 -11.23
C ALA A 264 10.42 20.16 -10.55
N ILE A 265 9.62 19.32 -11.23
CA ILE A 265 9.20 18.00 -10.73
C ILE A 265 10.42 17.13 -10.39
N ARG A 266 11.43 17.09 -11.28
CA ARG A 266 12.65 16.31 -11.03
C ARG A 266 13.47 16.85 -9.87
N ILE A 267 13.60 18.18 -9.75
CA ILE A 267 14.32 18.81 -8.66
C ILE A 267 13.65 18.52 -7.32
N ILE A 268 12.31 18.55 -7.24
CA ILE A 268 11.58 18.17 -6.01
C ILE A 268 11.82 16.70 -5.66
N HIS A 269 11.80 15.80 -6.65
CA HIS A 269 12.13 14.39 -6.38
C HIS A 269 13.56 14.22 -5.89
N ALA A 270 14.53 14.92 -6.49
CA ALA A 270 15.92 14.93 -6.06
C ALA A 270 16.08 15.46 -4.63
N LEU A 271 15.37 16.55 -4.30
CA LEU A 271 15.35 17.14 -2.96
C LEU A 271 14.80 16.17 -1.92
N ASN A 272 13.63 15.58 -2.19
CA ASN A 272 13.00 14.61 -1.30
C ASN A 272 13.90 13.38 -1.06
N ILE A 273 14.60 12.91 -2.10
CA ILE A 273 15.55 11.79 -1.97
C ILE A 273 16.74 12.18 -1.12
N LEU A 274 17.34 13.35 -1.31
CA LEU A 274 18.41 13.84 -0.45
C LEU A 274 17.95 13.91 1.02
N GLU A 275 16.83 14.59 1.26
CA GLU A 275 16.31 14.87 2.60
C GLU A 275 15.90 13.61 3.38
N SER A 276 15.33 12.60 2.71
CA SER A 276 14.81 11.40 3.37
C SER A 276 15.74 10.19 3.30
N HIS A 277 16.59 10.11 2.27
CA HIS A 277 17.36 8.90 1.93
C HIS A 277 18.87 9.11 1.80
N GLY A 278 19.34 10.35 1.84
CA GLY A 278 20.74 10.71 1.90
C GLY A 278 21.46 10.85 0.56
N ILE A 279 22.74 11.12 0.67
CA ILE A 279 23.63 11.54 -0.45
C ILE A 279 23.76 10.43 -1.51
N THR A 280 24.00 9.20 -1.11
CA THR A 280 24.21 8.09 -2.06
C THR A 280 22.95 7.83 -2.90
N SER A 281 21.77 7.84 -2.29
CA SER A 281 20.49 7.70 -3.01
C SER A 281 20.24 8.87 -3.97
N PHE A 282 20.59 10.09 -3.56
CA PHE A 282 20.49 11.28 -4.40
C PHE A 282 21.41 11.19 -5.62
N LEU A 283 22.67 10.81 -5.46
CA LEU A 283 23.62 10.67 -6.58
C LEU A 283 23.18 9.57 -7.55
N ARG A 284 22.75 8.39 -7.06
CA ARG A 284 22.17 7.32 -7.90
C ARG A 284 20.95 7.79 -8.69
N PHE A 285 20.07 8.58 -8.05
CA PHE A 285 18.93 9.19 -8.75
C PHE A 285 19.38 10.12 -9.87
N CYS A 286 20.36 10.98 -9.62
CA CYS A 286 20.93 11.89 -10.62
C CYS A 286 21.52 11.13 -11.82
N GLU A 287 22.36 10.12 -11.57
CA GLU A 287 22.98 9.30 -12.62
C GLU A 287 21.95 8.58 -13.50
N ARG A 288 20.93 7.98 -12.90
CA ARG A 288 19.86 7.33 -13.66
C ARG A 288 18.98 8.30 -14.42
N THR A 289 18.75 9.49 -13.85
CA THR A 289 17.94 10.52 -14.51
C THR A 289 18.68 11.10 -15.69
N GLN A 290 19.97 11.35 -15.57
CA GLN A 290 20.82 11.90 -16.65
C GLN A 290 20.88 10.98 -17.88
N LYS A 291 20.86 9.66 -17.69
CA LYS A 291 20.84 8.65 -18.78
C LYS A 291 19.52 8.58 -19.54
N LYS A 292 18.44 9.15 -19.02
CA LYS A 292 17.11 9.12 -19.65
C LYS A 292 16.97 10.22 -20.69
N LYS A 293 16.17 9.95 -21.74
CA LYS A 293 15.69 10.99 -22.67
C LYS A 293 14.41 11.61 -22.10
N GLY A 294 14.33 12.95 -22.08
CA GLY A 294 13.12 13.62 -21.59
C GLY A 294 13.25 15.14 -21.50
N ILE A 295 12.10 15.82 -21.52
CA ILE A 295 12.01 17.28 -21.48
C ILE A 295 12.72 17.81 -20.22
N GLY A 296 13.64 18.76 -20.39
CA GLY A 296 14.35 19.47 -19.30
C GLY A 296 15.47 18.70 -18.61
N ILE A 297 15.80 17.45 -19.01
CA ILE A 297 16.91 16.69 -18.41
C ILE A 297 18.24 17.35 -18.73
N LYS A 298 18.51 17.60 -20.03
CA LYS A 298 19.74 18.25 -20.46
C LYS A 298 19.94 19.59 -19.78
N ASP A 299 18.87 20.40 -19.72
CA ASP A 299 18.88 21.71 -19.08
C ASP A 299 19.24 21.64 -17.58
N LEU A 300 18.69 20.64 -16.87
CA LEU A 300 18.95 20.48 -15.46
C LEU A 300 20.40 20.11 -15.16
N PHE A 301 20.98 19.19 -15.94
CA PHE A 301 22.30 18.65 -15.63
C PHE A 301 23.46 19.43 -16.27
N GLU A 302 23.22 20.11 -17.41
CA GLU A 302 24.26 20.84 -18.14
C GLU A 302 24.21 22.36 -17.90
N ASN A 303 23.00 22.95 -17.73
CA ASN A 303 22.84 24.39 -17.70
C ASN A 303 22.48 24.97 -16.32
N ASP A 304 21.97 24.14 -15.37
CA ASP A 304 21.62 24.62 -14.04
C ASP A 304 22.86 24.61 -13.12
N LEU A 305 23.44 25.79 -12.91
CA LEU A 305 24.64 25.95 -12.08
C LEU A 305 24.42 25.53 -10.62
N ASN A 306 23.24 25.80 -10.04
CA ASN A 306 22.92 25.44 -8.69
C ASN A 306 22.79 23.92 -8.52
N PHE A 307 22.11 23.27 -9.46
CA PHE A 307 21.97 21.80 -9.42
C PHE A 307 23.33 21.10 -9.67
N SER A 308 24.14 21.59 -10.61
CA SER A 308 25.51 21.09 -10.83
C SER A 308 26.38 21.26 -9.60
N ARG A 309 26.27 22.41 -8.88
CA ARG A 309 26.96 22.64 -7.60
C ARG A 309 26.51 21.65 -6.53
N ALA A 310 25.19 21.40 -6.44
CA ALA A 310 24.65 20.40 -5.52
C ALA A 310 25.25 19.00 -5.73
N ILE A 311 25.37 18.57 -7.00
CA ILE A 311 25.99 17.28 -7.36
C ILE A 311 27.47 17.25 -6.96
N LYS A 312 28.23 18.33 -7.20
CA LYS A 312 29.66 18.42 -6.83
C LYS A 312 29.82 18.32 -5.32
N LEU A 313 29.03 19.08 -4.55
CA LEU A 313 29.04 19.03 -3.08
C LEU A 313 28.65 17.63 -2.56
N ALA A 314 27.65 16.99 -3.18
CA ALA A 314 27.23 15.65 -2.80
C ALA A 314 28.34 14.60 -3.03
N LYS A 315 29.04 14.68 -4.16
CA LYS A 315 30.19 13.79 -4.43
C LYS A 315 31.32 13.98 -3.41
N ALA A 316 31.64 15.23 -3.08
CA ALA A 316 32.65 15.54 -2.06
C ALA A 316 32.24 15.03 -0.67
N ALA A 317 30.99 15.25 -0.28
CA ALA A 317 30.46 14.77 1.01
C ALA A 317 30.43 13.23 1.08
N GLN A 318 30.09 12.56 -0.02
CA GLN A 318 30.15 11.08 -0.11
C GLN A 318 31.58 10.56 0.05
N ALA A 319 32.55 11.19 -0.62
CA ALA A 319 33.97 10.82 -0.52
C ALA A 319 34.50 11.00 0.92
N ASN A 320 33.99 11.97 1.67
CA ASN A 320 34.30 12.22 3.08
C ASN A 320 33.49 11.32 4.04
N GLY A 321 32.72 10.34 3.55
CA GLY A 321 31.98 9.40 4.38
C GLY A 321 30.80 10.02 5.13
N ILE A 322 30.27 11.17 4.69
CA ILE A 322 29.10 11.81 5.33
C ILE A 322 27.87 10.95 5.12
N GLU A 323 27.28 10.49 6.22
CA GLU A 323 26.09 9.66 6.25
C GLU A 323 24.84 10.46 6.67
N HIS A 324 23.68 9.99 6.25
CA HIS A 324 22.42 10.54 6.74
C HIS A 324 22.22 10.19 8.22
N SER A 325 21.83 11.15 9.05
CA SER A 325 21.62 10.94 10.49
C SER A 325 20.63 9.83 10.84
N LYS A 326 19.67 9.52 9.95
CA LYS A 326 18.78 8.36 10.11
C LYS A 326 19.52 7.01 10.06
N ILE A 327 20.58 6.88 9.29
CA ILE A 327 21.38 5.65 9.23
C ILE A 327 22.08 5.44 10.57
N ILE A 328 22.67 6.49 11.10
CA ILE A 328 23.34 6.47 12.42
C ILE A 328 22.32 6.08 13.50
N LYS A 329 21.14 6.73 13.48
CA LYS A 329 20.09 6.45 14.45
C LYS A 329 19.49 5.05 14.31
N LEU A 330 19.36 4.55 13.07
CA LEU A 330 18.94 3.17 12.83
C LEU A 330 19.92 2.17 13.45
N LYS A 331 21.23 2.39 13.31
CA LYS A 331 22.27 1.57 13.95
C LYS A 331 22.09 1.51 15.46
N GLU A 332 22.00 2.66 16.14
CA GLU A 332 21.78 2.74 17.59
C GLU A 332 20.53 1.95 18.04
N ILE A 333 19.42 2.07 17.30
CA ILE A 333 18.19 1.33 17.56
C ILE A 333 18.42 -0.18 17.44
N LEU A 334 19.10 -0.61 16.37
CA LEU A 334 19.35 -2.03 16.12
C LEU A 334 20.30 -2.66 17.13
N GLU A 335 21.23 -1.91 17.67
CA GLU A 335 22.13 -2.34 18.76
C GLU A 335 21.38 -2.52 20.09
N SER A 336 20.35 -1.71 20.34
CA SER A 336 19.56 -1.76 21.59
C SER A 336 18.44 -2.81 21.59
N ILE A 337 18.17 -3.46 20.47
CA ILE A 337 17.02 -4.39 20.32
C ILE A 337 17.49 -5.82 20.06
N THR A 338 16.90 -6.74 20.83
CA THR A 338 16.94 -8.17 20.55
C THR A 338 15.73 -8.58 19.71
N GLY A 339 15.92 -9.51 18.77
CA GLY A 339 14.84 -10.03 17.93
C GLY A 339 14.79 -9.44 16.53
N LYS A 340 13.68 -9.70 15.82
CA LYS A 340 13.53 -9.42 14.41
C LYS A 340 13.04 -7.99 14.18
N VAL A 341 13.64 -7.32 13.18
CA VAL A 341 13.33 -5.93 12.84
C VAL A 341 12.94 -5.83 11.36
N LEU A 342 11.85 -5.12 11.08
CA LEU A 342 11.42 -4.81 9.72
C LEU A 342 11.56 -3.30 9.46
N VAL A 343 12.41 -2.94 8.50
CA VAL A 343 12.65 -1.54 8.12
C VAL A 343 11.94 -1.25 6.82
N PHE A 344 11.03 -0.28 6.83
CA PHE A 344 10.33 0.17 5.62
C PHE A 344 10.94 1.43 5.03
N THR A 345 11.13 1.43 3.71
CA THR A 345 11.48 2.60 2.93
C THR A 345 10.76 2.62 1.58
N SER A 346 10.56 3.79 0.99
CA SER A 346 9.76 3.96 -0.22
C SER A 346 10.52 3.70 -1.51
N TYR A 347 11.85 3.87 -1.51
CA TYR A 347 12.69 3.80 -2.71
C TYR A 347 13.59 2.57 -2.69
N ARG A 348 13.77 1.95 -3.86
CA ARG A 348 14.63 0.78 -4.04
C ARG A 348 16.08 1.06 -3.72
N ASP A 349 16.60 2.19 -4.24
CA ASP A 349 17.99 2.58 -3.97
C ASP A 349 18.26 2.72 -2.49
N SER A 350 17.26 3.20 -1.73
CA SER A 350 17.37 3.32 -0.28
C SER A 350 17.41 1.96 0.41
N VAL A 351 16.66 0.97 -0.10
CA VAL A 351 16.75 -0.41 0.39
C VAL A 351 18.16 -0.94 0.21
N GLU A 352 18.74 -0.79 -0.99
CA GLU A 352 20.09 -1.26 -1.28
C GLU A 352 21.15 -0.54 -0.43
N VAL A 353 21.01 0.80 -0.27
CA VAL A 353 21.94 1.59 0.56
C VAL A 353 21.85 1.18 2.03
N ILE A 354 20.64 1.06 2.57
CA ILE A 354 20.44 0.65 3.98
C ILE A 354 20.98 -0.77 4.18
N HIS A 355 20.64 -1.70 3.29
CA HIS A 355 21.13 -3.08 3.36
C HIS A 355 22.65 -3.13 3.35
N GLN A 356 23.30 -2.44 2.41
CA GLN A 356 24.77 -2.40 2.32
C GLN A 356 25.37 -1.85 3.63
N LYS A 357 24.85 -0.73 4.15
CA LYS A 357 25.32 -0.13 5.39
C LYS A 357 25.19 -1.06 6.59
N LEU A 358 24.06 -1.76 6.70
CA LEU A 358 23.86 -2.75 7.77
C LEU A 358 24.84 -3.92 7.64
N THR A 359 25.11 -4.39 6.41
CA THR A 359 26.10 -5.43 6.14
C THR A 359 27.52 -4.97 6.51
N ASP A 360 27.90 -3.74 6.14
CA ASP A 360 29.20 -3.15 6.47
C ASP A 360 29.40 -3.01 8.00
N MET A 361 28.30 -2.90 8.76
CA MET A 361 28.27 -2.87 10.23
C MET A 361 28.24 -4.29 10.86
N GLY A 362 28.28 -5.36 10.06
CA GLY A 362 28.20 -6.73 10.55
C GLY A 362 26.81 -7.19 10.97
N ILE A 363 25.74 -6.46 10.62
CA ILE A 363 24.37 -6.82 10.94
C ILE A 363 23.80 -7.72 9.83
N ALA A 364 23.36 -8.93 10.17
CA ALA A 364 22.71 -9.85 9.23
C ALA A 364 21.39 -9.27 8.74
N ALA A 365 21.37 -8.78 7.51
CA ALA A 365 20.22 -8.13 6.90
C ALA A 365 19.84 -8.77 5.56
N GLY A 366 18.53 -8.91 5.32
CA GLY A 366 17.97 -9.25 4.02
C GLY A 366 17.19 -8.05 3.45
N PHE A 367 16.79 -8.13 2.17
CA PHE A 367 15.99 -7.06 1.58
C PHE A 367 14.91 -7.57 0.62
N LEU A 368 13.81 -6.80 0.53
CA LEU A 368 12.67 -7.07 -0.33
C LEU A 368 12.33 -5.87 -1.21
N ILE A 369 12.40 -6.09 -2.53
CA ILE A 369 12.02 -5.11 -3.55
C ILE A 369 11.12 -5.77 -4.61
N GLY A 370 10.28 -4.96 -5.28
CA GLY A 370 9.36 -5.47 -6.30
C GLY A 370 10.07 -5.94 -7.58
N LYS A 371 9.34 -6.69 -8.42
CA LYS A 371 9.85 -7.29 -9.68
C LYS A 371 10.27 -6.28 -10.76
N ALA A 372 9.65 -5.10 -10.83
CA ALA A 372 9.86 -4.17 -11.94
C ALA A 372 11.25 -3.54 -11.91
N GLY A 373 11.88 -3.34 -13.09
CA GLY A 373 13.20 -2.73 -13.26
C GLY A 373 14.35 -3.74 -13.20
N GLU A 374 15.56 -3.28 -13.57
CA GLU A 374 16.77 -4.10 -13.69
C GLU A 374 17.17 -4.80 -12.39
N THR A 375 16.96 -4.17 -11.24
CA THR A 375 17.30 -4.70 -9.91
C THR A 375 16.14 -5.44 -9.25
N GLY A 376 15.01 -5.66 -9.95
CA GLY A 376 13.81 -6.29 -9.40
C GLY A 376 14.04 -7.75 -8.97
N LEU A 377 13.59 -8.11 -7.76
CA LEU A 377 13.66 -9.50 -7.29
C LEU A 377 12.54 -10.34 -7.89
N LYS A 378 12.90 -11.50 -8.46
CA LYS A 378 11.95 -12.53 -8.88
C LYS A 378 11.18 -13.05 -7.64
N GLN A 379 9.94 -13.47 -7.83
CA GLN A 379 9.07 -13.92 -6.73
C GLN A 379 9.68 -15.05 -5.89
N LYS A 380 10.36 -16.01 -6.54
CA LYS A 380 11.05 -17.11 -5.85
C LYS A 380 12.09 -16.58 -4.84
N LYS A 381 12.88 -15.59 -5.25
CA LYS A 381 13.88 -14.98 -4.37
C LYS A 381 13.28 -14.15 -3.24
N GLN A 382 12.12 -13.52 -3.47
CA GLN A 382 11.38 -12.83 -2.40
C GLN A 382 10.89 -13.83 -1.34
N ILE A 383 10.33 -14.97 -1.74
CA ILE A 383 9.87 -16.03 -0.84
C ILE A 383 11.04 -16.61 -0.05
N GLU A 384 12.16 -16.89 -0.72
CA GLU A 384 13.39 -17.38 -0.09
C GLU A 384 13.93 -16.38 0.96
N THR A 385 13.96 -15.09 0.63
CA THR A 385 14.40 -14.04 1.58
C THR A 385 13.49 -13.96 2.81
N VAL A 386 12.17 -14.08 2.63
CA VAL A 386 11.22 -14.11 3.76
C VAL A 386 11.43 -15.37 4.60
N GLN A 387 11.69 -16.52 3.97
CA GLN A 387 11.95 -17.76 4.72
C GLN A 387 13.21 -17.64 5.56
N LYS A 388 14.32 -17.17 5.00
CA LYS A 388 15.57 -16.91 5.73
C LYS A 388 15.38 -15.95 6.91
N PHE A 389 14.55 -14.92 6.73
CA PHE A 389 14.18 -14.02 7.82
C PHE A 389 13.36 -14.73 8.91
N ARG A 390 12.44 -15.64 8.52
CA ARG A 390 11.69 -16.47 9.48
C ARG A 390 12.57 -17.41 10.26
N ASP A 391 13.55 -17.99 9.60
CA ASP A 391 14.48 -18.98 10.20
C ASP A 391 15.55 -18.29 11.08
N GLY A 392 15.61 -16.96 11.07
CA GLY A 392 16.53 -16.18 11.91
C GLY A 392 17.91 -15.98 11.30
N GLU A 393 18.13 -16.34 10.02
CA GLU A 393 19.38 -16.02 9.30
C GLU A 393 19.58 -14.52 9.15
N TYR A 394 18.48 -13.74 9.09
CA TYR A 394 18.49 -12.29 9.09
C TYR A 394 17.86 -11.73 10.37
N LYS A 395 18.57 -10.84 11.07
CA LYS A 395 18.01 -10.03 12.15
C LYS A 395 17.13 -8.91 11.59
N VAL A 396 17.51 -8.33 10.46
CA VAL A 396 16.84 -7.17 9.85
C VAL A 396 16.35 -7.50 8.45
N LEU A 397 15.13 -7.11 8.13
CA LEU A 397 14.60 -7.15 6.77
C LEU A 397 14.27 -5.74 6.31
N VAL A 398 14.93 -5.26 5.25
CA VAL A 398 14.69 -3.94 4.67
C VAL A 398 13.73 -4.10 3.48
N ALA A 399 12.59 -3.44 3.50
CA ALA A 399 11.54 -3.66 2.51
C ALA A 399 10.97 -2.37 1.92
N THR A 400 10.63 -2.44 0.62
CA THR A 400 9.74 -1.46 0.00
C THR A 400 8.28 -1.86 0.20
N ARG A 401 7.37 -1.26 -0.57
CA ARG A 401 5.93 -1.57 -0.61
C ARG A 401 5.60 -3.07 -0.67
N VAL A 402 6.49 -3.90 -1.22
CA VAL A 402 6.30 -5.36 -1.28
C VAL A 402 6.20 -5.99 0.11
N GLY A 403 6.85 -5.42 1.10
CA GLY A 403 6.73 -5.86 2.50
C GLY A 403 5.44 -5.40 3.20
N GLU A 404 4.71 -4.42 2.63
CA GLU A 404 3.44 -3.94 3.18
C GLU A 404 2.30 -4.94 2.92
N GLU A 405 2.26 -5.53 1.73
CA GLU A 405 1.21 -6.43 1.27
C GLU A 405 1.77 -7.68 0.59
N GLY A 406 1.09 -8.79 0.70
CA GLY A 406 1.29 -9.96 -0.17
C GLY A 406 2.39 -10.92 0.23
N LEU A 407 3.20 -10.64 1.23
CA LEU A 407 4.15 -11.60 1.80
C LEU A 407 3.77 -11.89 3.25
N ASP A 408 3.75 -13.18 3.57
CA ASP A 408 3.54 -13.61 4.97
C ASP A 408 4.85 -13.41 5.74
N ILE A 409 5.15 -12.16 6.05
CA ILE A 409 6.24 -11.81 6.96
C ILE A 409 5.75 -12.12 8.36
N SER A 410 6.50 -12.96 9.06
CA SER A 410 6.24 -13.27 10.47
C SER A 410 6.20 -11.99 11.30
N GLU A 411 5.52 -12.04 12.43
CA GLU A 411 5.54 -10.95 13.41
C GLU A 411 6.97 -10.57 13.78
N VAL A 412 7.20 -9.29 13.93
CA VAL A 412 8.50 -8.72 14.27
C VAL A 412 8.43 -7.94 15.58
N ASN A 413 9.54 -7.91 16.30
CA ASN A 413 9.64 -7.20 17.58
C ASN A 413 9.64 -5.67 17.39
N LEU A 414 10.19 -5.20 16.26
CA LEU A 414 10.24 -3.79 15.91
C LEU A 414 9.93 -3.58 14.43
N VAL A 415 9.11 -2.58 14.15
CA VAL A 415 8.97 -1.98 12.81
C VAL A 415 9.60 -0.59 12.84
N VAL A 416 10.43 -0.29 11.83
CA VAL A 416 11.03 1.03 11.64
C VAL A 416 10.51 1.63 10.33
N PHE A 417 9.92 2.81 10.40
CA PHE A 417 9.66 3.63 9.21
C PHE A 417 10.89 4.52 8.98
N PHE A 418 11.72 4.14 8.02
CA PHE A 418 12.89 4.93 7.65
C PHE A 418 12.49 6.21 6.93
N ASP A 419 11.41 6.16 6.16
CA ASP A 419 10.76 7.32 5.53
C ASP A 419 9.25 7.33 5.78
N ASN A 420 8.66 8.50 5.65
CA ASN A 420 7.24 8.72 5.85
C ASN A 420 6.50 8.81 4.53
N VAL A 421 5.27 8.27 4.50
CA VAL A 421 4.39 8.30 3.34
C VAL A 421 3.07 8.97 3.68
N PRO A 422 2.57 9.89 2.85
CA PRO A 422 1.31 10.59 3.11
C PRO A 422 0.10 9.72 2.74
N SER A 423 0.08 8.46 3.23
CA SER A 423 -0.97 7.47 2.93
C SER A 423 -1.41 6.74 4.20
N SER A 424 -2.68 6.88 4.56
CA SER A 424 -3.27 6.15 5.71
C SER A 424 -3.22 4.64 5.53
N ILE A 425 -3.51 4.15 4.33
CA ILE A 425 -3.51 2.72 4.01
C ILE A 425 -2.12 2.13 4.25
N ARG A 426 -1.09 2.73 3.66
CA ARG A 426 0.29 2.26 3.81
C ARG A 426 0.78 2.34 5.26
N TYR A 427 0.41 3.38 6.01
CA TYR A 427 0.74 3.49 7.43
C TYR A 427 0.16 2.31 8.22
N VAL A 428 -1.12 2.01 8.03
CA VAL A 428 -1.81 0.89 8.71
C VAL A 428 -1.21 -0.46 8.31
N GLN A 429 -0.89 -0.66 7.04
CA GLN A 429 -0.29 -1.90 6.54
C GLN A 429 1.12 -2.14 7.09
N ARG A 430 1.94 -1.08 7.20
CA ARG A 430 3.28 -1.13 7.81
C ARG A 430 3.20 -1.39 9.31
N LYS A 431 2.34 -0.64 10.04
CA LYS A 431 2.14 -0.82 11.49
C LYS A 431 1.68 -2.24 11.81
N GLY A 432 0.78 -2.79 11.03
CA GLY A 432 0.20 -4.12 11.24
C GLY A 432 1.17 -5.31 11.07
N ARG A 433 2.48 -5.08 10.99
CA ARG A 433 3.52 -6.11 10.99
C ARG A 433 4.11 -6.39 12.38
N THR A 434 3.73 -5.62 13.39
CA THR A 434 4.10 -5.82 14.79
C THR A 434 2.87 -5.74 15.69
N GLY A 435 2.95 -6.24 16.92
CA GLY A 435 1.88 -6.14 17.92
C GLY A 435 0.68 -7.05 17.65
N ARG A 436 0.86 -8.23 17.06
CA ARG A 436 -0.24 -9.20 16.82
C ARG A 436 -0.40 -10.19 17.96
N LYS A 437 0.70 -10.73 18.47
CA LYS A 437 0.74 -11.72 19.58
C LYS A 437 1.43 -11.15 20.81
N ASP A 438 2.51 -10.40 20.61
CA ASP A 438 3.31 -9.80 21.65
C ASP A 438 3.29 -8.27 21.57
N TYR A 439 3.85 -7.60 22.59
CA TYR A 439 4.00 -6.16 22.66
C TYR A 439 4.82 -5.65 21.47
N GLY A 440 4.16 -4.88 20.60
CA GLY A 440 4.77 -4.38 19.38
C GLY A 440 5.46 -3.03 19.59
N ARG A 441 6.58 -2.82 18.89
CA ARG A 441 7.26 -1.52 18.85
C ARG A 441 7.28 -0.96 17.43
N LEU A 442 6.98 0.33 17.31
CA LEU A 442 7.06 1.08 16.07
C LEU A 442 7.95 2.30 16.29
N VAL A 443 9.01 2.41 15.51
CA VAL A 443 9.84 3.62 15.45
C VAL A 443 9.63 4.32 14.11
N VAL A 444 9.38 5.62 14.17
CA VAL A 444 9.24 6.49 12.99
C VAL A 444 10.40 7.47 12.98
N LEU A 445 11.28 7.37 11.99
CA LEU A 445 12.40 8.30 11.81
C LEU A 445 11.95 9.49 10.97
N ILE A 446 12.20 10.70 11.46
CA ILE A 446 11.78 11.96 10.83
C ILE A 446 13.00 12.86 10.65
N ALA A 447 13.29 13.26 9.41
CA ALA A 447 14.26 14.33 9.17
C ALA A 447 13.57 15.68 9.37
N LYS A 448 14.09 16.47 10.33
CA LYS A 448 13.55 17.76 10.72
C LYS A 448 13.68 18.79 9.60
N ASP A 449 12.70 19.68 9.48
CA ASP A 449 12.64 20.79 8.50
C ASP A 449 12.69 20.31 7.04
N THR A 450 12.13 19.12 6.76
CA THR A 450 12.11 18.51 5.44
C THR A 450 10.70 18.09 5.02
N ALA A 451 10.57 17.66 3.75
CA ALA A 451 9.33 17.07 3.25
C ALA A 451 8.93 15.80 4.02
N ASP A 452 9.87 15.09 4.62
CA ASP A 452 9.62 13.87 5.40
C ASP A 452 8.79 14.17 6.66
N GLU A 453 9.05 15.26 7.34
CA GLU A 453 8.24 15.74 8.47
C GLU A 453 6.83 16.13 8.02
N THR A 454 6.73 16.84 6.91
CA THR A 454 5.44 17.21 6.31
C THR A 454 4.62 15.96 5.95
N TYR A 455 5.24 14.94 5.35
CA TYR A 455 4.59 13.68 4.99
C TYR A 455 4.12 12.90 6.22
N TYR A 456 4.88 12.92 7.30
CA TYR A 456 4.46 12.33 8.56
C TYR A 456 3.15 12.94 9.08
N TRP A 457 3.08 14.28 9.17
CA TRP A 457 1.88 14.96 9.67
C TRP A 457 0.67 14.76 8.75
N ILE A 458 0.89 14.79 7.43
CA ILE A 458 -0.16 14.49 6.45
C ILE A 458 -0.64 13.04 6.63
N GLY A 459 0.26 12.09 6.76
CA GLY A 459 -0.05 10.67 6.99
C GLY A 459 -0.89 10.47 8.25
N LYS A 460 -0.48 11.07 9.37
CA LYS A 460 -1.20 11.01 10.66
C LYS A 460 -2.62 11.57 10.55
N ARG A 461 -2.79 12.75 9.94
CA ARG A 461 -4.13 13.34 9.71
C ARG A 461 -5.00 12.43 8.84
N LYS A 462 -4.44 11.85 7.79
CA LYS A 462 -5.16 10.92 6.90
C LYS A 462 -5.57 9.62 7.61
N VAL A 463 -4.78 9.10 8.54
CA VAL A 463 -5.14 7.93 9.36
C VAL A 463 -6.35 8.25 10.22
N THR A 464 -6.35 9.38 10.91
CA THR A 464 -7.51 9.83 11.73
C THR A 464 -8.75 10.04 10.85
N ALA A 465 -8.60 10.70 9.70
CA ALA A 465 -9.70 10.91 8.76
C ALA A 465 -10.26 9.58 8.21
N ALA A 466 -9.40 8.61 7.93
CA ALA A 466 -9.79 7.29 7.43
C ALA A 466 -10.54 6.45 8.49
N LYS A 467 -10.15 6.52 9.77
CA LYS A 467 -10.89 5.89 10.88
C LYS A 467 -12.34 6.42 10.94
N ASN A 468 -12.53 7.73 10.82
CA ASN A 468 -13.83 8.37 10.88
C ASN A 468 -14.64 8.23 9.57
N MET A 469 -13.97 7.82 8.47
CA MET A 469 -14.62 7.70 7.15
C MET A 469 -15.66 6.57 7.14
N GLY A 470 -15.39 5.47 7.81
CA GLY A 470 -16.34 4.35 7.89
C GLY A 470 -17.68 4.78 8.49
N GLU A 471 -17.67 5.42 9.64
CA GLU A 471 -18.88 5.94 10.29
C GLU A 471 -19.63 6.96 9.42
N LYS A 472 -18.88 7.86 8.75
CA LYS A 472 -19.46 8.82 7.81
C LYS A 472 -20.15 8.14 6.64
N MET A 473 -19.52 7.10 6.08
CA MET A 473 -20.09 6.35 4.96
C MET A 473 -21.27 5.48 5.37
N THR A 474 -21.26 4.91 6.58
CA THR A 474 -22.42 4.20 7.14
C THR A 474 -23.63 5.11 7.18
N LYS A 475 -23.51 6.33 7.75
CA LYS A 475 -24.60 7.32 7.78
C LYS A 475 -25.10 7.70 6.37
N VAL A 476 -24.19 7.76 5.38
CA VAL A 476 -24.58 8.03 3.98
C VAL A 476 -25.39 6.89 3.39
N LEU A 477 -25.03 5.64 3.68
CA LEU A 477 -25.78 4.46 3.21
C LEU A 477 -27.14 4.37 3.89
N GLU A 478 -27.23 4.55 5.21
CA GLU A 478 -28.48 4.57 5.96
C GLU A 478 -29.45 5.63 5.43
N LYS A 479 -28.95 6.84 5.16
CA LYS A 479 -29.76 7.90 4.56
C LYS A 479 -30.27 7.51 3.17
N LYS A 480 -29.43 6.93 2.30
CA LYS A 480 -29.88 6.46 0.98
C LYS A 480 -30.97 5.38 1.08
N GLN A 481 -30.83 4.44 2.03
CA GLN A 481 -31.85 3.42 2.27
C GLN A 481 -33.18 4.02 2.76
N SER A 482 -33.11 5.00 3.67
CA SER A 482 -34.32 5.69 4.15
C SER A 482 -35.03 6.51 3.05
N ASP A 483 -34.25 7.15 2.16
CA ASP A 483 -34.80 7.91 1.05
C ASP A 483 -35.46 6.99 0.00
N VAL A 484 -34.87 5.83 -0.29
CA VAL A 484 -35.47 4.81 -1.18
C VAL A 484 -36.74 4.21 -0.56
N ALA A 485 -36.75 3.97 0.73
CA ALA A 485 -37.97 3.48 1.43
C ALA A 485 -39.11 4.49 1.40
N LYS A 486 -38.81 5.80 1.49
CA LYS A 486 -39.82 6.87 1.39
C LYS A 486 -40.38 7.01 -0.03
N THR A 487 -39.52 6.99 -1.06
CA THR A 487 -39.97 7.06 -2.47
C THR A 487 -40.69 5.80 -2.94
N GLY A 488 -40.48 4.64 -2.34
CA GLY A 488 -41.21 3.40 -2.61
C GLY A 488 -42.60 3.37 -1.97
N LEU A 489 -42.89 4.20 -0.96
CA LEU A 489 -44.23 4.31 -0.36
C LEU A 489 -45.17 5.28 -1.13
N ASP A 490 -44.58 6.24 -1.86
CA ASP A 490 -45.38 7.20 -2.66
C ASP A 490 -45.89 6.62 -4.00
N VAL A 491 -45.56 5.38 -4.35
CA VAL A 491 -46.02 4.70 -5.57
C VAL A 491 -47.27 3.81 -5.31
N TYR A 492 -47.69 3.67 -4.05
CA TYR A 492 -48.85 2.87 -3.64
C TYR A 492 -50.00 3.65 -2.95
N PHE A 493 -50.00 4.98 -3.09
CA PHE A 493 -51.17 5.80 -2.69
C PHE A 493 -51.68 6.64 -3.83
#